data_bc787a43c7d948b8048ff2c8a5526b66
#
_entry.id   bc787a43c7d948b8048ff2c8a5526b66
#
_cell.length_a   1.000
_cell.length_b   1.000
_cell.length_c   1.000
_cell.angle_alpha   90.00
_cell.angle_beta   90.00
_cell.angle_gamma   90.00
#
_symmetry.space_group_name_H-M   'P 1'
#
loop_
_entity.id
_entity.type
_entity.pdbx_description
1 polymer ?
#
loop_
_entity_poly.entity_id
_entity_poly.type
_entity_poly.pdbx_seq_one_letter_code
_entity_poly.pdbx_strand_id
1 'polypeptide(L)'
;GERRAGFIGQPLPKVEVRLVDESNRAVENGQPGEIQIKGPSVFKEYWGKPEATAKSFTLDGWFKTGDIAVVEEGYFRILGRDSVDIIKSGGYKISALEIEEVLRKHPEIKDCAVVGIPNEEWGELVAGALVVNSILSLSDLNQWIRTQMPAYKTPKKYLIVDELPRNAMGKVVKNEVKGLFSN
;
A
#
# COMPACT_ATOMS: atom_id res chain seq x y z
N GLY A 1 13.41 19.48 -11.51
CA GLY A 1 13.92 18.78 -10.33
C GLY A 1 14.47 17.42 -10.73
N GLU A 2 15.35 16.87 -9.93
CA GLU A 2 15.89 15.53 -10.10
C GLU A 2 14.77 14.48 -10.02
N ARG A 3 14.78 13.51 -10.92
CA ARG A 3 13.83 12.38 -10.90
C ARG A 3 14.51 11.20 -10.24
N ARG A 4 13.85 10.65 -9.20
CA ARG A 4 14.31 9.45 -8.48
C ARG A 4 13.33 8.30 -8.75
N ALA A 5 13.83 7.15 -9.16
CA ALA A 5 13.01 5.97 -9.38
C ALA A 5 12.28 5.56 -8.07
N GLY A 6 10.99 5.27 -8.15
CA GLY A 6 10.16 4.93 -6.99
C GLY A 6 9.65 6.10 -6.15
N PHE A 7 10.04 7.35 -6.47
CA PHE A 7 9.59 8.55 -5.76
C PHE A 7 8.66 9.39 -6.64
N ILE A 8 7.68 10.03 -6.01
CA ILE A 8 6.76 10.97 -6.68
C ILE A 8 7.31 12.41 -6.72
N GLY A 9 8.45 12.67 -6.07
CA GLY A 9 9.12 13.95 -6.08
C GLY A 9 8.91 14.76 -4.80
N GLN A 10 8.95 16.08 -4.96
CA GLN A 10 8.79 17.07 -3.90
C GLN A 10 7.47 17.83 -4.07
N PRO A 11 6.95 18.49 -3.02
CA PRO A 11 5.73 19.28 -3.12
C PRO A 11 5.83 20.38 -4.17
N LEU A 12 4.73 20.63 -4.87
CA LEU A 12 4.62 21.77 -5.78
C LEU A 12 4.69 23.10 -5.01
N PRO A 13 5.14 24.19 -5.65
CA PRO A 13 5.12 25.51 -5.03
C PRO A 13 3.74 25.87 -4.47
N LYS A 14 3.69 26.41 -3.25
CA LYS A 14 2.46 26.78 -2.51
C LYS A 14 1.58 25.60 -2.07
N VAL A 15 2.05 24.36 -2.19
CA VAL A 15 1.41 23.18 -1.61
C VAL A 15 2.22 22.77 -0.39
N GLU A 16 1.57 22.78 0.76
CA GLU A 16 2.10 22.23 1.98
C GLU A 16 1.76 20.74 2.05
N VAL A 17 2.72 19.92 2.48
CA VAL A 17 2.56 18.47 2.64
C VAL A 17 3.08 18.07 4.01
N ARG A 18 2.30 17.25 4.72
CA ARG A 18 2.75 16.60 5.96
C ARG A 18 2.45 15.12 5.93
N LEU A 19 3.24 14.33 6.64
CA LEU A 19 2.96 12.93 6.93
C LEU A 19 2.54 12.81 8.39
N VAL A 20 1.42 12.13 8.65
CA VAL A 20 0.86 12.01 9.99
C VAL A 20 0.53 10.56 10.36
N ASP A 21 0.55 10.27 11.66
CA ASP A 21 0.06 9.02 12.23
C ASP A 21 -1.47 9.00 12.34
N GLU A 22 -2.03 7.90 12.87
CA GLU A 22 -3.48 7.73 13.08
C GLU A 22 -4.07 8.74 14.10
N SER A 23 -3.23 9.33 14.95
CA SER A 23 -3.60 10.40 15.88
C SER A 23 -3.44 11.80 15.30
N ASN A 24 -3.19 11.89 13.99
CA ASN A 24 -2.97 13.15 13.25
C ASN A 24 -1.72 13.93 13.71
N ARG A 25 -0.72 13.25 14.31
CA ARG A 25 0.56 13.82 14.72
C ARG A 25 1.60 13.58 13.61
N ALA A 26 2.46 14.58 13.39
CA ALA A 26 3.54 14.45 12.40
C ALA A 26 4.44 13.26 12.74
N VAL A 27 4.77 12.45 11.73
CA VAL A 27 5.73 11.35 11.85
C VAL A 27 7.16 11.83 11.57
N GLU A 28 8.13 11.10 12.09
CA GLU A 28 9.55 11.36 11.81
C GLU A 28 9.91 10.97 10.36
N ASN A 29 11.00 11.57 9.84
CA ASN A 29 11.52 11.22 8.53
C ASN A 29 11.85 9.73 8.45
N GLY A 30 11.45 9.11 7.33
CA GLY A 30 11.61 7.68 7.12
C GLY A 30 10.50 6.81 7.75
N GLN A 31 9.62 7.39 8.56
CA GLN A 31 8.46 6.67 9.10
C GLN A 31 7.24 6.81 8.19
N PRO A 32 6.45 5.72 8.01
CA PRO A 32 5.22 5.76 7.24
C PRO A 32 4.16 6.65 7.89
N GLY A 33 3.54 7.53 7.10
CA GLY A 33 2.43 8.36 7.54
C GLY A 33 1.43 8.63 6.42
N GLU A 34 0.19 9.01 6.78
CA GLU A 34 -0.79 9.49 5.80
C GLU A 34 -0.33 10.83 5.23
N ILE A 35 -0.33 10.94 3.90
CA ILE A 35 -0.11 12.22 3.22
C ILE A 35 -1.32 13.11 3.46
N GLN A 36 -1.08 14.27 4.04
CA GLN A 36 -2.07 15.33 4.10
C GLN A 36 -1.53 16.56 3.36
N ILE A 37 -2.39 17.20 2.57
CA ILE A 37 -2.02 18.33 1.74
C ILE A 37 -2.89 19.55 2.03
N LYS A 38 -2.27 20.73 1.91
CA LYS A 38 -2.96 22.02 2.06
C LYS A 38 -2.40 23.01 1.04
N GLY A 39 -3.26 23.78 0.40
CA GLY A 39 -2.83 24.78 -0.56
C GLY A 39 -3.93 25.22 -1.50
N PRO A 40 -3.68 26.26 -2.32
CA PRO A 40 -4.70 26.86 -3.18
C PRO A 40 -5.18 25.95 -4.32
N SER A 41 -4.41 24.91 -4.67
CA SER A 41 -4.76 23.92 -5.69
C SER A 41 -5.60 22.76 -5.14
N VAL A 42 -5.78 22.66 -3.82
CA VAL A 42 -6.63 21.63 -3.21
C VAL A 42 -8.09 22.07 -3.39
N PHE A 43 -8.94 21.14 -3.86
CA PHE A 43 -10.37 21.42 -4.03
C PHE A 43 -11.03 21.75 -2.68
N LYS A 44 -12.15 22.47 -2.72
CA LYS A 44 -12.83 22.92 -1.50
C LYS A 44 -13.82 21.90 -0.96
N GLU A 45 -14.52 21.20 -1.85
CA GLU A 45 -15.59 20.29 -1.47
C GLU A 45 -15.89 19.25 -2.56
N TYR A 46 -16.48 18.15 -2.17
CA TYR A 46 -17.16 17.22 -3.09
C TYR A 46 -18.55 17.75 -3.37
N TRP A 47 -18.87 18.04 -4.62
CA TRP A 47 -20.14 18.63 -5.04
C TRP A 47 -21.34 17.84 -4.52
N GLY A 48 -22.20 18.51 -3.75
CA GLY A 48 -23.40 17.92 -3.20
C GLY A 48 -23.17 16.84 -2.12
N LYS A 49 -21.94 16.71 -1.56
CA LYS A 49 -21.60 15.69 -0.56
C LYS A 49 -20.92 16.31 0.68
N PRO A 50 -21.65 17.08 1.48
CA PRO A 50 -21.07 17.79 2.62
C PRO A 50 -20.45 16.86 3.68
N GLU A 51 -21.07 15.71 3.95
CA GLU A 51 -20.53 14.74 4.91
C GLU A 51 -19.22 14.10 4.43
N ALA A 52 -19.11 13.75 3.13
CA ALA A 52 -17.89 13.23 2.56
C ALA A 52 -16.78 14.30 2.60
N THR A 53 -17.12 15.54 2.31
CA THR A 53 -16.20 16.68 2.40
C THR A 53 -15.69 16.84 3.84
N ALA A 54 -16.57 16.89 4.82
CA ALA A 54 -16.18 17.02 6.22
C ALA A 54 -15.26 15.87 6.69
N LYS A 55 -15.52 14.65 6.25
CA LYS A 55 -14.66 13.48 6.57
C LYS A 55 -13.29 13.54 5.89
N SER A 56 -13.18 14.21 4.74
CA SER A 56 -11.95 14.28 3.94
C SER A 56 -11.00 15.40 4.36
N PHE A 57 -11.42 16.30 5.24
CA PHE A 57 -10.57 17.36 5.76
C PHE A 57 -10.42 17.25 7.28
N THR A 58 -9.26 17.70 7.76
CA THR A 58 -9.04 17.92 9.20
C THR A 58 -9.66 19.24 9.64
N LEU A 59 -9.83 19.43 10.94
CA LEU A 59 -10.38 20.68 11.50
C LEU A 59 -9.51 21.91 11.18
N ASP A 60 -8.21 21.73 10.99
CA ASP A 60 -7.23 22.76 10.61
C ASP A 60 -7.04 22.89 9.09
N GLY A 61 -7.92 22.24 8.30
CA GLY A 61 -8.08 22.44 6.86
C GLY A 61 -7.09 21.67 5.98
N TRP A 62 -6.52 20.57 6.46
CA TRP A 62 -5.71 19.66 5.64
C TRP A 62 -6.58 18.60 4.98
N PHE A 63 -6.39 18.41 3.69
CA PHE A 63 -7.03 17.32 2.96
C PHE A 63 -6.30 16.00 3.24
N LYS A 64 -7.06 15.00 3.69
CA LYS A 64 -6.62 13.62 3.93
C LYS A 64 -6.66 12.87 2.61
N THR A 65 -5.50 12.49 2.08
CA THR A 65 -5.43 11.79 0.78
C THR A 65 -5.84 10.32 0.89
N GLY A 66 -5.66 9.71 2.05
CA GLY A 66 -5.76 8.27 2.26
C GLY A 66 -4.57 7.49 1.70
N ASP A 67 -3.56 8.15 1.20
CA ASP A 67 -2.32 7.53 0.73
C ASP A 67 -1.27 7.56 1.84
N ILE A 68 -0.61 6.44 2.05
CA ILE A 68 0.53 6.32 2.98
C ILE A 68 1.82 6.50 2.21
N ALA A 69 2.72 7.28 2.76
CA ALA A 69 4.04 7.52 2.18
C ALA A 69 5.13 7.59 3.25
N VAL A 70 6.36 7.56 2.78
CA VAL A 70 7.56 7.94 3.54
C VAL A 70 8.23 9.11 2.85
N VAL A 71 8.97 9.92 3.62
CA VAL A 71 9.84 10.96 3.08
C VAL A 71 11.30 10.60 3.35
N GLU A 72 12.11 10.62 2.31
CA GLU A 72 13.55 10.32 2.36
C GLU A 72 14.28 11.44 1.62
N GLU A 73 15.17 12.15 2.30
CA GLU A 73 15.92 13.29 1.74
C GLU A 73 15.02 14.34 1.04
N GLY A 74 13.83 14.57 1.57
CA GLY A 74 12.84 15.51 1.03
C GLY A 74 12.03 15.03 -0.17
N TYR A 75 12.20 13.78 -0.61
CA TYR A 75 11.41 13.14 -1.67
C TYR A 75 10.39 12.19 -1.07
N PHE A 76 9.16 12.23 -1.60
CA PHE A 76 8.06 11.40 -1.15
C PHE A 76 7.97 10.12 -1.99
N ARG A 77 7.83 8.98 -1.33
CA ARG A 77 7.56 7.67 -1.92
C ARG A 77 6.25 7.13 -1.38
N ILE A 78 5.27 6.92 -2.26
CA ILE A 78 3.97 6.36 -1.89
C ILE A 78 4.14 4.86 -1.62
N LEU A 79 3.61 4.41 -0.49
CA LEU A 79 3.56 2.99 -0.08
C LEU A 79 2.24 2.33 -0.47
N GLY A 80 1.21 3.11 -0.76
CA GLY A 80 -0.11 2.66 -1.18
C GLY A 80 -1.24 3.31 -0.40
N ARG A 81 -2.48 2.90 -0.70
CA ARG A 81 -3.69 3.31 0.00
C ARG A 81 -3.78 2.64 1.36
N ASP A 82 -4.04 3.40 2.43
CA ASP A 82 -4.18 2.86 3.80
C ASP A 82 -5.24 1.74 3.87
N SER A 83 -6.38 1.95 3.22
CA SER A 83 -7.51 1.01 3.27
C SER A 83 -7.35 -0.26 2.43
N VAL A 84 -6.38 -0.30 1.50
CA VAL A 84 -6.28 -1.37 0.48
C VAL A 84 -4.90 -2.00 0.42
N ASP A 85 -3.86 -1.16 0.45
CA ASP A 85 -2.49 -1.59 0.15
C ASP A 85 -1.61 -1.69 1.40
N ILE A 86 -2.04 -1.13 2.53
CA ILE A 86 -1.30 -1.20 3.77
C ILE A 86 -1.84 -2.33 4.64
N ILE A 87 -0.96 -3.28 4.95
CA ILE A 87 -1.24 -4.44 5.81
C ILE A 87 -0.72 -4.13 7.21
N LYS A 88 -1.61 -4.22 8.21
CA LYS A 88 -1.29 -3.93 9.61
C LYS A 88 -0.98 -5.24 10.34
N SER A 89 0.28 -5.67 10.28
CA SER A 89 0.74 -6.96 10.82
C SER A 89 1.77 -6.79 11.92
N GLY A 90 1.49 -7.28 13.12
CA GLY A 90 2.42 -7.24 14.25
C GLY A 90 2.89 -5.84 14.64
N GLY A 91 2.03 -4.82 14.49
CA GLY A 91 2.36 -3.41 14.74
C GLY A 91 3.09 -2.71 13.58
N TYR A 92 3.42 -3.42 12.51
CA TYR A 92 4.03 -2.83 11.32
C TYR A 92 2.98 -2.43 10.28
N LYS A 93 3.22 -1.30 9.59
CA LYS A 93 2.50 -0.91 8.38
C LYS A 93 3.31 -1.40 7.16
N ILE A 94 2.83 -2.47 6.53
CA ILE A 94 3.52 -3.18 5.44
C ILE A 94 2.85 -2.83 4.12
N SER A 95 3.63 -2.34 3.15
CA SER A 95 3.14 -2.07 1.80
C SER A 95 2.97 -3.38 1.02
N ALA A 96 1.75 -3.71 0.64
CA ALA A 96 1.47 -4.80 -0.28
C ALA A 96 2.10 -4.57 -1.65
N LEU A 97 2.12 -3.31 -2.13
CA LEU A 97 2.68 -2.95 -3.43
C LEU A 97 4.19 -3.20 -3.48
N GLU A 98 4.91 -2.92 -2.39
CA GLU A 98 6.35 -3.20 -2.28
C GLU A 98 6.63 -4.71 -2.40
N ILE A 99 5.81 -5.53 -1.76
CA ILE A 99 5.96 -6.99 -1.84
C ILE A 99 5.61 -7.50 -3.25
N GLU A 100 4.55 -6.99 -3.85
CA GLU A 100 4.15 -7.33 -5.22
C GLU A 100 5.24 -6.96 -6.24
N GLU A 101 5.89 -5.81 -6.07
CA GLU A 101 6.99 -5.38 -6.91
C GLU A 101 8.18 -6.35 -6.85
N VAL A 102 8.47 -6.87 -5.66
CA VAL A 102 9.50 -7.90 -5.49
C VAL A 102 9.05 -9.22 -6.12
N LEU A 103 7.84 -9.69 -5.83
CA LEU A 103 7.32 -10.96 -6.36
C LEU A 103 7.32 -10.98 -7.90
N ARG A 104 6.99 -9.88 -8.56
CA ARG A 104 7.03 -9.75 -10.04
C ARG A 104 8.43 -9.91 -10.65
N LYS A 105 9.50 -9.82 -9.86
CA LYS A 105 10.87 -10.09 -10.34
C LYS A 105 11.19 -11.58 -10.42
N HIS A 106 10.36 -12.43 -9.81
CA HIS A 106 10.56 -13.87 -9.86
C HIS A 106 10.13 -14.42 -11.21
N PRO A 107 10.98 -15.19 -11.93
CA PRO A 107 10.72 -15.61 -13.31
C PRO A 107 9.46 -16.47 -13.49
N GLU A 108 9.09 -17.23 -12.46
CA GLU A 108 7.91 -18.11 -12.50
C GLU A 108 6.61 -17.40 -12.12
N ILE A 109 6.65 -16.14 -11.68
CA ILE A 109 5.45 -15.37 -11.33
C ILE A 109 5.05 -14.50 -12.52
N LYS A 110 3.89 -14.81 -13.09
CA LYS A 110 3.27 -14.04 -14.17
C LYS A 110 2.55 -12.80 -13.64
N ASP A 111 1.83 -12.96 -12.53
CA ASP A 111 1.09 -11.88 -11.87
C ASP A 111 0.91 -12.21 -10.38
N CYS A 112 0.70 -11.19 -9.56
CA CYS A 112 0.48 -11.39 -8.13
C CYS A 112 -0.34 -10.26 -7.52
N ALA A 113 -1.03 -10.58 -6.42
CA ALA A 113 -1.65 -9.62 -5.55
C ALA A 113 -1.37 -9.99 -4.09
N VAL A 114 -0.99 -9.01 -3.29
CA VAL A 114 -0.72 -9.19 -1.86
C VAL A 114 -1.77 -8.47 -1.04
N VAL A 115 -2.28 -9.15 -0.03
CA VAL A 115 -3.35 -8.65 0.85
C VAL A 115 -3.07 -9.01 2.31
N GLY A 116 -3.66 -8.24 3.22
CA GLY A 116 -3.75 -8.62 4.63
C GLY A 116 -5.01 -9.43 4.86
N ILE A 117 -4.90 -10.62 5.43
CA ILE A 117 -6.04 -11.43 5.86
C ILE A 117 -6.13 -11.41 7.39
N PRO A 118 -7.34 -11.42 7.99
CA PRO A 118 -7.50 -11.37 9.43
C PRO A 118 -6.73 -12.48 10.15
N ASN A 119 -6.07 -12.13 11.25
CA ASN A 119 -5.31 -13.06 12.09
C ASN A 119 -5.37 -12.61 13.56
N GLU A 120 -5.64 -13.52 14.49
CA GLU A 120 -5.82 -13.21 15.90
C GLU A 120 -4.53 -12.71 16.58
N GLU A 121 -3.37 -13.25 16.20
CA GLU A 121 -2.09 -12.94 16.81
C GLU A 121 -1.48 -11.65 16.25
N TRP A 122 -1.59 -11.45 14.93
CA TRP A 122 -0.87 -10.40 14.19
C TRP A 122 -1.77 -9.23 13.75
N GLY A 123 -3.09 -9.32 14.00
CA GLY A 123 -4.09 -8.42 13.42
C GLY A 123 -4.38 -8.77 11.97
N GLU A 124 -3.39 -8.63 11.09
CA GLU A 124 -3.44 -9.14 9.72
C GLU A 124 -2.22 -10.01 9.42
N LEU A 125 -2.43 -11.05 8.62
CA LEU A 125 -1.37 -11.89 8.07
C LEU A 125 -1.13 -11.50 6.60
N VAL A 126 0.13 -11.32 6.22
CA VAL A 126 0.48 -11.05 4.82
C VAL A 126 0.24 -12.31 3.99
N ALA A 127 -0.60 -12.20 2.97
CA ALA A 127 -0.97 -13.30 2.06
C ALA A 127 -0.79 -12.89 0.60
N GLY A 128 -0.29 -13.80 -0.23
CA GLY A 128 -0.05 -13.59 -1.65
C GLY A 128 -0.88 -14.52 -2.52
N ALA A 129 -1.71 -13.98 -3.43
CA ALA A 129 -2.32 -14.72 -4.52
C ALA A 129 -1.41 -14.61 -5.76
N LEU A 130 -1.06 -15.74 -6.35
CA LEU A 130 -0.06 -15.84 -7.41
C LEU A 130 -0.65 -16.47 -8.66
N VAL A 131 -0.42 -15.85 -9.81
CA VAL A 131 -0.57 -16.47 -11.13
C VAL A 131 0.83 -16.86 -11.59
N VAL A 132 1.03 -18.13 -11.89
CA VAL A 132 2.36 -18.68 -12.21
C VAL A 132 2.46 -19.15 -13.66
N ASN A 133 3.67 -19.12 -14.20
CA ASN A 133 3.95 -19.61 -15.56
C ASN A 133 4.10 -21.14 -15.63
N SER A 134 4.51 -21.76 -14.52
CA SER A 134 4.78 -23.18 -14.41
C SER A 134 4.58 -23.67 -12.97
N ILE A 135 4.97 -24.90 -12.68
CA ILE A 135 4.93 -25.43 -11.31
C ILE A 135 5.94 -24.68 -10.44
N LEU A 136 5.44 -24.00 -9.42
CA LEU A 136 6.24 -23.22 -8.47
C LEU A 136 6.29 -23.92 -7.10
N SER A 137 7.50 -24.16 -6.60
CA SER A 137 7.71 -24.58 -5.22
C SER A 137 7.53 -23.38 -4.27
N LEU A 138 6.49 -23.40 -3.43
CA LEU A 138 6.26 -22.33 -2.45
C LEU A 138 7.37 -22.27 -1.39
N SER A 139 8.05 -23.39 -1.11
CA SER A 139 9.22 -23.43 -0.22
C SER A 139 10.38 -22.62 -0.81
N ASP A 140 10.68 -22.83 -2.09
CA ASP A 140 11.78 -22.16 -2.78
C ASP A 140 11.46 -20.68 -2.97
N LEU A 141 10.20 -20.33 -3.28
CA LEU A 141 9.73 -18.96 -3.33
C LEU A 141 9.91 -18.25 -1.98
N ASN A 142 9.54 -18.92 -0.87
CA ASN A 142 9.73 -18.37 0.48
C ASN A 142 11.22 -18.14 0.80
N GLN A 143 12.08 -19.04 0.39
CA GLN A 143 13.51 -18.89 0.58
C GLN A 143 14.04 -17.71 -0.26
N TRP A 144 13.64 -17.64 -1.52
CA TRP A 144 14.04 -16.56 -2.43
C TRP A 144 13.58 -15.19 -1.93
N ILE A 145 12.29 -15.02 -1.56
CA ILE A 145 11.78 -13.71 -1.15
C ILE A 145 12.45 -13.18 0.13
N ARG A 146 12.87 -14.07 1.03
CA ARG A 146 13.63 -13.71 2.24
C ARG A 146 15.03 -13.17 1.93
N THR A 147 15.57 -13.41 0.76
CA THR A 147 16.81 -12.77 0.30
C THR A 147 16.58 -11.36 -0.24
N GLN A 148 15.33 -11.02 -0.58
CA GLN A 148 14.97 -9.76 -1.22
C GLN A 148 14.40 -8.74 -0.23
N MET A 149 13.83 -9.19 0.88
CA MET A 149 13.19 -8.32 1.87
C MET A 149 13.21 -8.91 3.28
N PRO A 150 13.04 -8.08 4.32
CA PRO A 150 12.97 -8.53 5.71
C PRO A 150 11.86 -9.57 5.95
N ALA A 151 12.10 -10.51 6.85
CA ALA A 151 11.20 -11.63 7.13
C ALA A 151 9.78 -11.20 7.56
N TYR A 152 9.63 -10.06 8.23
CA TYR A 152 8.32 -9.55 8.66
C TYR A 152 7.44 -9.07 7.50
N LYS A 153 8.03 -8.74 6.33
CA LYS A 153 7.31 -8.37 5.10
C LYS A 153 6.96 -9.58 4.24
N THR A 154 7.59 -10.73 4.44
CA THR A 154 7.34 -11.89 3.57
C THR A 154 5.96 -12.49 3.81
N PRO A 155 5.22 -12.84 2.74
CA PRO A 155 3.93 -13.50 2.88
C PRO A 155 4.05 -14.80 3.66
N LYS A 156 3.07 -15.05 4.53
CA LYS A 156 2.97 -16.27 5.35
C LYS A 156 2.03 -17.30 4.74
N LYS A 157 1.15 -16.87 3.85
CA LYS A 157 0.20 -17.72 3.13
C LYS A 157 0.25 -17.39 1.65
N TYR A 158 0.24 -18.42 0.81
CA TYR A 158 0.16 -18.27 -0.64
C TYR A 158 -1.01 -19.08 -1.18
N LEU A 159 -1.61 -18.57 -2.25
CA LEU A 159 -2.61 -19.25 -3.05
C LEU A 159 -2.22 -19.12 -4.52
N ILE A 160 -2.12 -20.24 -5.23
CA ILE A 160 -1.94 -20.24 -6.68
C ILE A 160 -3.34 -20.21 -7.31
N VAL A 161 -3.54 -19.29 -8.23
CA VAL A 161 -4.80 -19.08 -8.95
C VAL A 161 -4.55 -18.98 -10.45
N ASP A 162 -5.56 -19.30 -11.25
CA ASP A 162 -5.47 -19.17 -12.71
C ASP A 162 -5.44 -17.71 -13.14
N GLU A 163 -6.23 -16.86 -12.46
CA GLU A 163 -6.30 -15.43 -12.71
C GLU A 163 -6.63 -14.65 -11.44
N LEU A 164 -6.25 -13.36 -11.41
CA LEU A 164 -6.61 -12.45 -10.33
C LEU A 164 -7.93 -11.74 -10.65
N PRO A 165 -8.83 -11.55 -9.64
CA PRO A 165 -10.05 -10.76 -9.81
C PRO A 165 -9.72 -9.33 -10.24
N ARG A 166 -10.38 -8.86 -11.32
CA ARG A 166 -10.16 -7.52 -11.87
C ARG A 166 -11.49 -6.81 -12.15
N ASN A 167 -11.50 -5.51 -11.94
CA ASN A 167 -12.62 -4.67 -12.34
C ASN A 167 -12.63 -4.43 -13.86
N ALA A 168 -13.68 -3.74 -14.34
CA ALA A 168 -13.85 -3.40 -15.76
C ALA A 168 -12.69 -2.57 -16.36
N MET A 169 -11.88 -1.91 -15.52
CA MET A 169 -10.70 -1.17 -15.96
C MET A 169 -9.41 -2.00 -15.90
N GLY A 170 -9.50 -3.30 -15.62
CA GLY A 170 -8.35 -4.20 -15.51
C GLY A 170 -7.56 -4.10 -14.21
N LYS A 171 -8.01 -3.32 -13.22
CA LYS A 171 -7.34 -3.22 -11.90
C LYS A 171 -7.74 -4.39 -11.02
N VAL A 172 -6.76 -4.96 -10.31
CA VAL A 172 -6.99 -6.02 -9.32
C VAL A 172 -7.91 -5.53 -8.20
N VAL A 173 -8.95 -6.30 -7.89
CA VAL A 173 -9.91 -6.03 -6.81
C VAL A 173 -9.44 -6.74 -5.54
N LYS A 174 -8.63 -6.09 -4.74
CA LYS A 174 -8.00 -6.69 -3.54
C LYS A 174 -8.98 -7.27 -2.53
N ASN A 175 -10.19 -6.70 -2.41
CA ASN A 175 -11.22 -7.26 -1.52
C ASN A 175 -11.70 -8.64 -2.00
N GLU A 176 -11.80 -8.86 -3.30
CA GLU A 176 -12.12 -10.18 -3.87
C GLU A 176 -10.94 -11.14 -3.68
N VAL A 177 -9.70 -10.66 -3.83
CA VAL A 177 -8.51 -11.46 -3.53
C VAL A 177 -8.49 -11.92 -2.07
N LYS A 178 -8.85 -11.05 -1.10
CA LYS A 178 -8.99 -11.44 0.32
C LYS A 178 -10.00 -12.59 0.49
N GLY A 179 -11.11 -12.54 -0.23
CA GLY A 179 -12.15 -13.57 -0.21
C GLY A 179 -11.64 -14.95 -0.62
N LEU A 180 -10.64 -15.05 -1.50
CA LEU A 180 -10.06 -16.33 -1.93
C LEU A 180 -9.34 -17.08 -0.79
N PHE A 181 -8.93 -16.38 0.26
CA PHE A 181 -8.24 -16.96 1.42
C PHE A 181 -9.20 -17.38 2.55
N SER A 182 -10.49 -17.09 2.41
CA SER A 182 -11.51 -17.38 3.44
C SER A 182 -12.18 -18.76 3.29
N ASN A 183 -11.76 -19.53 2.27
CA ASN A 183 -12.26 -20.89 1.99
C ASN A 183 -11.31 -21.95 2.55
#